data_3b446e96480a45334fbca60052ef0819
#
_entry.id   3b446e96480a45334fbca60052ef0819
#
_cell.length_a   1.000
_cell.length_b   1.000
_cell.length_c   1.000
_cell.angle_alpha   90.00
_cell.angle_beta   90.00
_cell.angle_gamma   90.00
#
_symmetry.space_group_name_H-M   'P 1'
#
loop_
_entity.id
_entity.type
_entity.pdbx_description
1 polymer ?
#
loop_
_entity_poly.entity_id
_entity_poly.type
_entity_poly.pdbx_seq_one_letter_code
_entity_poly.pdbx_strand_id
1 'polypeptide(L)'
;MAGDVKFGVAMFPADYAVEPPALARLVEDRGFESLWFPEHTHIPASRESAWRGGDELPKQYWHTHDPFVALGAAAAVTERLKLGTGVCLVVERDPITTAKEVASLDQLSGGRFLFGIGAGWNQ
;
A
#
# COMPACT_ATOMS: atom_id res chain seq x y z
N MET A 1 7.42 -13.05 -27.76
CA MET A 1 8.09 -13.67 -26.60
C MET A 1 7.25 -13.41 -25.38
N ALA A 2 6.87 -14.44 -24.64
CA ALA A 2 6.25 -14.25 -23.35
C ALA A 2 7.31 -13.60 -22.44
N GLY A 3 7.06 -12.38 -21.96
CA GLY A 3 7.93 -11.77 -20.96
C GLY A 3 7.89 -12.63 -19.69
N ASP A 4 8.97 -12.63 -18.91
CA ASP A 4 9.02 -13.32 -17.62
C ASP A 4 7.89 -12.80 -16.72
N VAL A 5 7.09 -13.69 -16.18
CA VAL A 5 6.06 -13.36 -15.19
C VAL A 5 6.75 -12.86 -13.92
N LYS A 6 6.31 -11.69 -13.44
CA LYS A 6 6.80 -11.11 -12.20
C LYS A 6 5.78 -11.31 -11.09
N PHE A 7 6.27 -11.53 -9.89
CA PHE A 7 5.44 -11.75 -8.71
C PHE A 7 5.66 -10.64 -7.69
N GLY A 8 4.57 -10.16 -7.10
CA GLY A 8 4.58 -9.20 -6.00
C GLY A 8 3.87 -9.76 -4.78
N VAL A 9 4.09 -9.12 -3.65
CA VAL A 9 3.42 -9.39 -2.39
C VAL A 9 2.49 -8.22 -2.08
N ALA A 10 1.26 -8.51 -1.66
CA ALA A 10 0.32 -7.51 -1.14
C ALA A 10 -0.08 -7.88 0.28
N MET A 11 -0.07 -6.91 1.17
CA MET A 11 -0.44 -7.11 2.57
C MET A 11 -0.99 -5.81 3.18
N PHE A 12 -1.91 -5.93 4.13
CA PHE A 12 -2.27 -4.82 4.98
C PHE A 12 -1.16 -4.56 6.00
N PRO A 13 -0.52 -3.38 6.01
CA PRO A 13 0.49 -3.03 7.01
C PRO A 13 -0.19 -2.61 8.32
N ALA A 14 -0.85 -3.57 8.99
CA ALA A 14 -1.54 -3.32 10.23
C ALA A 14 -0.55 -3.24 11.41
N ASP A 15 -0.94 -2.53 12.48
CA ASP A 15 -0.12 -2.32 13.68
C ASP A 15 0.20 -3.60 14.47
N TYR A 16 -0.50 -4.69 14.18
CA TYR A 16 -0.26 -6.03 14.75
C TYR A 16 0.38 -7.00 13.75
N ALA A 17 0.68 -6.56 12.54
CA ALA A 17 1.32 -7.39 11.52
C ALA A 17 2.85 -7.29 11.57
N VAL A 18 3.53 -7.98 10.65
CA VAL A 18 4.97 -7.77 10.47
C VAL A 18 5.23 -6.33 10.03
N GLU A 19 6.22 -5.70 10.62
CA GLU A 19 6.52 -4.30 10.35
C GLU A 19 6.93 -4.06 8.89
N PRO A 20 6.52 -2.96 8.26
CA PRO A 20 6.80 -2.67 6.86
C PRO A 20 8.27 -2.78 6.46
N PRO A 21 9.26 -2.27 7.22
CA PRO A 21 10.67 -2.44 6.88
C PRO A 21 11.14 -3.89 6.90
N ALA A 22 10.69 -4.68 7.89
CA ALA A 22 11.06 -6.08 8.00
C ALA A 22 10.47 -6.92 6.87
N LEU A 23 9.19 -6.68 6.55
CA LEU A 23 8.54 -7.32 5.40
C LEU A 23 9.23 -6.96 4.09
N ALA A 24 9.55 -5.69 3.87
CA ALA A 24 10.18 -5.23 2.63
C ALA A 24 11.54 -5.92 2.38
N ARG A 25 12.39 -6.03 3.41
CA ARG A 25 13.65 -6.78 3.31
C ARG A 25 13.41 -8.24 2.94
N LEU A 26 12.47 -8.88 3.63
CA LEU A 26 12.16 -10.28 3.39
C LEU A 26 11.66 -10.51 1.95
N VAL A 27 10.79 -9.64 1.46
CA VAL A 27 10.23 -9.70 0.09
C VAL A 27 11.33 -9.51 -0.95
N GLU A 28 12.22 -8.53 -0.74
CA GLU A 28 13.36 -8.29 -1.61
C GLU A 28 14.36 -9.46 -1.61
N ASP A 29 14.71 -9.98 -0.43
CA ASP A 29 15.64 -11.10 -0.27
C ASP A 29 15.13 -12.39 -0.92
N ARG A 30 13.81 -12.57 -0.97
CA ARG A 30 13.17 -13.71 -1.65
C ARG A 30 13.00 -13.52 -3.16
N GLY A 31 13.43 -12.39 -3.71
CA GLY A 31 13.44 -12.12 -5.14
C GLY A 31 12.07 -11.75 -5.74
N PHE A 32 11.12 -11.34 -4.93
CA PHE A 32 9.88 -10.75 -5.43
C PHE A 32 10.15 -9.39 -6.07
N GLU A 33 9.37 -9.03 -7.10
CA GLU A 33 9.54 -7.78 -7.81
C GLU A 33 8.99 -6.58 -7.05
N SER A 34 7.88 -6.77 -6.31
CA SER A 34 7.13 -5.65 -5.75
C SER A 34 6.43 -5.99 -4.43
N LEU A 35 6.23 -4.93 -3.63
CA LEU A 35 5.43 -4.95 -2.40
C LEU A 35 4.34 -3.90 -2.50
N TRP A 36 3.11 -4.27 -2.14
CA TRP A 36 1.92 -3.44 -2.30
C TRP A 36 1.18 -3.29 -0.98
N PHE A 37 0.86 -2.04 -0.62
CA PHE A 37 0.05 -1.74 0.55
C PHE A 37 -1.26 -1.06 0.15
N PRO A 38 -2.42 -1.53 0.68
CA PRO A 38 -3.71 -0.87 0.49
C PRO A 38 -3.84 0.37 1.36
N GLU A 39 -4.85 1.16 1.09
CA GLU A 39 -5.21 2.32 1.90
C GLU A 39 -6.61 2.20 2.48
N HIS A 40 -6.71 2.53 3.77
CA HIS A 40 -7.95 2.85 4.46
C HIS A 40 -7.63 3.90 5.53
N THR A 41 -7.82 5.18 5.20
CA THR A 41 -7.57 6.31 6.10
C THR A 41 -8.51 6.26 7.30
N HIS A 42 -9.76 5.91 7.05
CA HIS A 42 -10.80 5.73 8.03
C HIS A 42 -11.88 4.80 7.50
N ILE A 43 -12.72 4.29 8.39
CA ILE A 43 -13.91 3.51 8.04
C ILE A 43 -15.12 4.23 8.59
N PRO A 44 -16.17 4.52 7.77
CA PRO A 44 -17.40 5.14 8.24
C PRO A 44 -18.06 4.32 9.36
N ALA A 45 -18.47 4.95 10.45
CA ALA A 45 -19.11 4.29 11.58
C ALA A 45 -20.51 3.74 11.23
N SER A 46 -21.17 4.34 10.24
CA SER A 46 -22.52 3.95 9.79
C SER A 46 -22.60 2.52 9.24
N ARG A 47 -21.50 2.03 8.63
CA ARG A 47 -21.45 0.70 7.98
C ARG A 47 -22.56 0.48 6.94
N GLU A 48 -22.99 1.54 6.25
CA GLU A 48 -24.03 1.47 5.22
C GLU A 48 -23.59 0.70 3.98
N SER A 49 -22.31 0.80 3.63
CA SER A 49 -21.74 0.02 2.55
C SER A 49 -21.37 -1.39 3.04
N ALA A 50 -21.97 -2.41 2.44
CA ALA A 50 -21.66 -3.79 2.76
C ALA A 50 -20.26 -4.19 2.28
N TRP A 51 -19.50 -4.84 3.14
CA TRP A 51 -18.25 -5.47 2.74
C TRP A 51 -18.52 -6.76 1.96
N ARG A 52 -17.89 -6.92 0.80
CA ARG A 52 -18.17 -8.02 -0.13
C ARG A 52 -17.70 -9.39 0.37
N GLY A 53 -16.87 -9.44 1.41
CA GLY A 53 -16.32 -10.67 1.96
C GLY A 53 -17.10 -11.31 3.09
N GLY A 54 -18.21 -10.70 3.54
CA GLY A 54 -19.03 -11.23 4.63
C GLY A 54 -19.73 -10.17 5.47
N ASP A 55 -20.30 -10.57 6.60
CA ASP A 55 -21.10 -9.70 7.46
C ASP A 55 -20.24 -8.75 8.32
N GLU A 56 -19.00 -9.16 8.64
CA GLU A 56 -18.08 -8.38 9.47
C GLU A 56 -16.88 -7.91 8.68
N LEU A 57 -16.57 -6.60 8.76
CA LEU A 57 -15.37 -6.04 8.19
C LEU A 57 -14.16 -6.51 9.00
N PRO A 58 -13.14 -7.15 8.38
CA PRO A 58 -11.93 -7.57 9.09
C PRO A 58 -11.17 -6.41 9.71
N LYS A 59 -10.60 -6.64 10.90
CA LYS A 59 -9.95 -5.57 11.69
C LYS A 59 -8.78 -4.88 11.00
N GLN A 60 -8.09 -5.52 10.07
CA GLN A 60 -7.00 -4.91 9.32
C GLN A 60 -7.41 -3.63 8.56
N TYR A 61 -8.69 -3.48 8.22
CA TYR A 61 -9.19 -2.31 7.51
C TYR A 61 -9.07 -1.01 8.33
N TRP A 62 -9.19 -1.07 9.65
CA TRP A 62 -9.05 0.11 10.51
C TRP A 62 -7.77 0.11 11.36
N HIS A 63 -6.95 -0.94 11.23
CA HIS A 63 -5.64 -1.03 11.88
C HIS A 63 -4.47 -0.75 10.93
N THR A 64 -4.74 -0.57 9.63
CA THR A 64 -3.69 -0.38 8.63
C THR A 64 -3.02 0.99 8.76
N HIS A 65 -1.70 1.03 8.58
CA HIS A 65 -0.96 2.28 8.50
C HIS A 65 -1.26 3.03 7.21
N ASP A 66 -0.97 4.33 7.19
CA ASP A 66 -0.95 5.11 5.95
C ASP A 66 0.04 4.48 4.97
N PRO A 67 -0.35 4.25 3.70
CA PRO A 67 0.50 3.57 2.74
C PRO A 67 1.77 4.34 2.38
N PHE A 68 1.74 5.67 2.30
CA PHE A 68 2.94 6.45 1.97
C PHE A 68 3.97 6.43 3.09
N VAL A 69 3.53 6.48 4.34
CA VAL A 69 4.40 6.34 5.52
C VAL A 69 5.03 4.94 5.55
N ALA A 70 4.21 3.90 5.41
CA ALA A 70 4.68 2.52 5.42
C ALA A 70 5.63 2.20 4.25
N LEU A 71 5.31 2.67 3.04
CA LEU A 71 6.16 2.50 1.85
C LEU A 71 7.44 3.33 1.95
N GLY A 72 7.40 4.51 2.56
CA GLY A 72 8.60 5.30 2.85
C GLY A 72 9.58 4.56 3.77
N ALA A 73 9.06 3.91 4.82
CA ALA A 73 9.87 3.07 5.71
C ALA A 73 10.44 1.84 4.97
N ALA A 74 9.66 1.21 4.09
CA ALA A 74 10.10 0.11 3.24
C ALA A 74 11.18 0.54 2.24
N ALA A 75 11.03 1.73 1.63
CA ALA A 75 11.99 2.29 0.68
C ALA A 75 13.37 2.50 1.29
N ALA A 76 13.41 2.92 2.55
CA ALA A 76 14.66 3.21 3.26
C ALA A 76 15.54 1.97 3.51
N VAL A 77 14.98 0.76 3.41
CA VAL A 77 15.67 -0.49 3.75
C VAL A 77 15.79 -1.47 2.58
N THR A 78 15.39 -1.05 1.38
CA THR A 78 15.44 -1.84 0.14
C THR A 78 16.13 -1.08 -0.98
N GLU A 79 16.66 -1.80 -1.97
CA GLU A 79 17.43 -1.22 -3.06
C GLU A 79 16.78 -1.43 -4.44
N ARG A 80 16.09 -2.56 -4.63
CA ARG A 80 15.55 -3.01 -5.93
C ARG A 80 14.04 -3.19 -5.93
N LEU A 81 13.47 -3.49 -4.76
CA LEU A 81 12.04 -3.79 -4.61
C LEU A 81 11.19 -2.62 -5.07
N LYS A 82 10.26 -2.86 -5.98
CA LYS A 82 9.24 -1.87 -6.34
C LYS A 82 8.20 -1.78 -5.23
N LEU A 83 7.75 -0.58 -4.96
CA LEU A 83 6.87 -0.27 -3.84
C LEU A 83 5.60 0.37 -4.38
N GLY A 84 4.45 -0.19 -4.10
CA GLY A 84 3.21 0.25 -4.71
C GLY A 84 2.06 0.47 -3.73
N THR A 85 1.20 1.42 -4.07
CA THR A 85 -0.11 1.53 -3.44
C THR A 85 -1.11 0.60 -4.13
N GLY A 86 -1.69 -0.29 -3.39
CA GLY A 86 -2.67 -1.22 -3.93
C GLY A 86 -4.01 -1.19 -3.17
N VAL A 87 -4.75 -0.11 -3.24
CA VAL A 87 -4.60 1.11 -4.03
C VAL A 87 -4.62 2.37 -3.17
N CYS A 88 -4.14 3.52 -3.68
CA CYS A 88 -4.36 4.82 -3.07
C CYS A 88 -5.80 5.29 -3.34
N LEU A 89 -6.54 5.67 -2.30
CA LEU A 89 -7.91 6.17 -2.40
C LEU A 89 -7.90 7.68 -2.71
N VAL A 90 -7.67 8.03 -3.96
CA VAL A 90 -7.47 9.43 -4.39
C VAL A 90 -8.68 10.33 -4.12
N VAL A 91 -9.86 9.75 -3.98
CA VAL A 91 -11.10 10.48 -3.66
C VAL A 91 -11.14 11.01 -2.22
N GLU A 92 -10.33 10.42 -1.33
CA GLU A 92 -10.24 10.79 0.10
C GLU A 92 -9.09 11.74 0.40
N ARG A 93 -8.25 12.08 -0.61
CA ARG A 93 -7.01 12.82 -0.42
C ARG A 93 -7.04 14.21 -1.07
N ASP A 94 -6.35 15.14 -0.43
CA ASP A 94 -6.02 16.42 -1.09
C ASP A 94 -5.06 16.17 -2.25
N PRO A 95 -5.39 16.62 -3.47
CA PRO A 95 -4.61 16.29 -4.65
C PRO A 95 -3.20 16.91 -4.66
N ILE A 96 -3.03 18.09 -4.08
CA ILE A 96 -1.72 18.77 -4.05
C ILE A 96 -0.80 18.07 -3.06
N THR A 97 -1.31 17.73 -1.89
CA THR A 97 -0.55 16.97 -0.87
C THR A 97 -0.20 15.58 -1.40
N THR A 98 -1.14 14.89 -2.02
CA THR A 98 -0.90 13.56 -2.61
C THR A 98 0.15 13.60 -3.72
N ALA A 99 0.12 14.61 -4.58
CA ALA A 99 1.14 14.78 -5.61
C ALA A 99 2.54 14.97 -5.00
N LYS A 100 2.65 15.69 -3.87
CA LYS A 100 3.91 15.86 -3.16
C LYS A 100 4.38 14.56 -2.52
N GLU A 101 3.49 13.78 -1.91
CA GLU A 101 3.80 12.47 -1.31
C GLU A 101 4.32 11.49 -2.38
N VAL A 102 3.61 11.40 -3.52
CA VAL A 102 4.00 10.57 -4.67
C VAL A 102 5.40 10.96 -5.18
N ALA A 103 5.62 12.24 -5.46
CA ALA A 103 6.89 12.72 -5.97
C ALA A 103 8.04 12.49 -4.96
N SER A 104 7.77 12.68 -3.67
CA SER A 104 8.76 12.48 -2.61
C SER A 104 9.14 11.01 -2.48
N LEU A 105 8.15 10.12 -2.44
CA LEU A 105 8.39 8.70 -2.32
C LEU A 105 9.09 8.12 -3.56
N ASP A 106 8.71 8.57 -4.75
CA ASP A 106 9.38 8.17 -5.99
C ASP A 106 10.85 8.58 -5.98
N GLN A 107 11.15 9.83 -5.63
CA GLN A 107 12.52 10.32 -5.56
C GLN A 107 13.34 9.62 -4.47
N LEU A 108 12.79 9.46 -3.25
CA LEU A 108 13.48 8.80 -2.13
C LEU A 108 13.74 7.33 -2.40
N SER A 109 12.86 6.67 -3.12
CA SER A 109 13.03 5.27 -3.53
C SER A 109 13.91 5.07 -4.76
N GLY A 110 14.37 6.15 -5.41
CA GLY A 110 15.15 6.07 -6.65
C GLY A 110 14.34 5.59 -7.84
N GLY A 111 13.08 6.02 -7.97
CA GLY A 111 12.19 5.68 -9.09
C GLY A 111 11.55 4.30 -8.98
N ARG A 112 11.45 3.72 -7.77
CA ARG A 112 10.85 2.39 -7.55
C ARG A 112 9.37 2.45 -7.17
N PHE A 113 8.78 3.64 -7.04
CA PHE A 113 7.39 3.78 -6.63
C PHE A 113 6.42 3.52 -7.77
N LEU A 114 5.37 2.76 -7.48
CA LEU A 114 4.27 2.45 -8.38
C LEU A 114 2.97 3.01 -7.81
N PHE A 115 2.43 4.02 -8.45
CA PHE A 115 1.22 4.71 -7.98
C PHE A 115 -0.04 4.03 -8.50
N GLY A 116 -0.56 3.07 -7.74
CA GLY A 116 -1.86 2.45 -8.00
C GLY A 116 -2.98 3.25 -7.37
N ILE A 117 -4.03 3.56 -8.13
CA ILE A 117 -5.15 4.41 -7.68
C ILE A 117 -6.48 3.67 -7.71
N GLY A 118 -7.39 4.09 -6.84
CA GLY A 118 -8.76 3.60 -6.78
C GLY A 118 -9.70 4.60 -6.10
N ALA A 119 -11.01 4.33 -6.22
CA ALA A 119 -12.04 5.17 -5.63
C ALA A 119 -12.57 4.65 -4.29
N GLY A 120 -12.15 3.45 -3.86
CA GLY A 120 -12.70 2.81 -2.68
C GLY A 120 -14.01 2.06 -2.95
N TRP A 121 -14.64 1.58 -1.89
CA TRP A 121 -15.87 0.80 -1.94
C TRP A 121 -16.94 1.30 -0.96
N ASN A 122 -16.58 2.13 0.03
CA ASN A 122 -17.52 2.79 0.92
C ASN A 122 -18.20 3.98 0.22
N GLN A 123 -19.50 4.17 0.51
CA GLN A 123 -20.28 5.32 0.10
C GLN A 123 -20.34 6.36 1.21
#